data_6c17532ce81e30438c3490aa4e7a52d8
#
_entry.id   6c17532ce81e30438c3490aa4e7a52d8
#
_cell.length_a   1.000
_cell.length_b   1.000
_cell.length_c   1.000
_cell.angle_alpha   90.00
_cell.angle_beta   90.00
_cell.angle_gamma   90.00
#
_symmetry.space_group_name_H-M   'P 1'
#
loop_
_entity.id
_entity.type
_entity.pdbx_description
1 polymer ?
#
loop_
_entity_poly.entity_id
_entity_poly.type
_entity_poly.pdbx_seq_one_letter_code
_entity_poly.pdbx_strand_id
1 'polypeptide(L)'
;MANKTAEKISPDAFLNEMNAINDKAKDAVIDLLNKQGDKRYIAVPDWEDECEGDDGDGSELSIFGIGLDDDDEICIAAVVDNIGNGHGPDDFPQEWTKATELYEPNYCAFYRFVANNIEKAMTKEEADELADKYWNGNGCDYGKYDWHDDCICNGLIKVRLDGKYGFINKDGEEIIPCKYEDADAFSDGLAKVKSAEGWGFVNENGEEIIPCKYEDADAFSGGLARVKSAEGWGFVNEDGEEIIACKYEEACGFSEGLAGVKSADGWGFVNENGEEIISCKYEEGHNFWLGLTKVKSAEGWGTINKDGEEIIPCKYEEVESVRKGMAKVKSKEGWGLANENGEEIIPCKYEDVDVFFDGLALVQSNEGWGWGFVNENGEEIIPCKYIDADDFFDGLARVHSKEGWGFVNKDGEEIIPCKYKDADAFSDGLARVHSKEGWGFINKDGEEIIPCKYKYADAFSYGLARVQSKEGWGFVNKDGEEIISCKYEDADYFWFGAETAEVKLNGEWITIDKTGKQVTE
;
A
#
# COMPACT_ATOMS: atom_id res chain seq x y z
N MET A 1 18.93 -22.08 -35.15
CA MET A 1 18.90 -22.27 -33.68
C MET A 1 17.46 -22.48 -33.29
N ALA A 2 17.15 -23.70 -32.85
CA ALA A 2 15.75 -24.10 -32.60
C ALA A 2 15.24 -23.46 -31.33
N ASN A 3 14.09 -22.75 -31.45
CA ASN A 3 13.26 -22.31 -30.32
C ASN A 3 12.80 -23.57 -29.55
N LYS A 4 13.38 -23.83 -28.37
CA LYS A 4 12.74 -24.69 -27.40
C LYS A 4 11.52 -23.95 -26.86
N THR A 5 10.35 -24.34 -27.30
CA THR A 5 9.09 -24.04 -26.62
C THR A 5 9.19 -24.59 -25.20
N ALA A 6 9.10 -23.71 -24.21
CA ALA A 6 8.98 -24.13 -22.81
C ALA A 6 7.70 -24.96 -22.68
N GLU A 7 7.83 -26.24 -22.33
CA GLU A 7 6.68 -27.06 -21.95
C GLU A 7 6.02 -26.40 -20.73
N LYS A 8 4.71 -26.15 -20.82
CA LYS A 8 3.92 -25.69 -19.68
C LYS A 8 3.86 -26.80 -18.64
N ILE A 9 4.55 -26.62 -17.54
CA ILE A 9 4.45 -27.50 -16.37
C ILE A 9 3.05 -27.28 -15.77
N SER A 10 2.36 -28.37 -15.37
CA SER A 10 1.08 -28.25 -14.67
C SER A 10 1.28 -27.60 -13.30
N PRO A 11 0.26 -26.90 -12.74
CA PRO A 11 0.35 -26.30 -11.40
C PRO A 11 0.80 -27.31 -10.33
N ASP A 12 0.26 -28.52 -10.35
CA ASP A 12 0.62 -29.58 -9.40
C ASP A 12 2.08 -30.07 -9.58
N ALA A 13 2.56 -30.16 -10.83
CA ALA A 13 3.96 -30.54 -11.08
C ALA A 13 4.92 -29.42 -10.63
N PHE A 14 4.53 -28.14 -10.80
CA PHE A 14 5.29 -26.99 -10.31
C PHE A 14 5.34 -26.98 -8.78
N LEU A 15 4.22 -27.20 -8.11
CA LEU A 15 4.15 -27.28 -6.64
C LEU A 15 5.01 -28.42 -6.08
N ASN A 16 4.96 -29.59 -6.70
CA ASN A 16 5.78 -30.73 -6.30
C ASN A 16 7.28 -30.49 -6.53
N GLU A 17 7.68 -29.81 -7.60
CA GLU A 17 9.07 -29.41 -7.81
C GLU A 17 9.52 -28.36 -6.79
N MET A 18 8.66 -27.40 -6.45
CA MET A 18 8.93 -26.39 -5.42
C MET A 18 9.13 -27.05 -4.05
N ASN A 19 8.24 -27.94 -3.64
CA ASN A 19 8.35 -28.68 -2.37
C ASN A 19 9.62 -29.51 -2.31
N ALA A 20 9.97 -30.21 -3.39
CA ALA A 20 11.22 -30.99 -3.45
C ALA A 20 12.50 -30.12 -3.41
N ILE A 21 12.43 -28.86 -3.84
CA ILE A 21 13.52 -27.89 -3.70
C ILE A 21 13.61 -27.41 -2.25
N ASN A 22 12.46 -27.20 -1.58
CA ASN A 22 12.38 -26.77 -0.19
C ASN A 22 12.96 -27.83 0.74
N ASP A 23 12.53 -29.09 0.58
CA ASP A 23 13.03 -30.21 1.38
C ASP A 23 14.57 -30.36 1.25
N LYS A 24 15.11 -30.21 0.04
CA LYS A 24 16.57 -30.25 -0.16
C LYS A 24 17.30 -29.06 0.46
N ALA A 25 16.69 -27.87 0.45
CA ALA A 25 17.26 -26.69 1.07
C ALA A 25 17.26 -26.83 2.59
N LYS A 26 16.15 -27.33 3.17
CA LYS A 26 16.03 -27.66 4.59
C LYS A 26 17.08 -28.67 5.04
N ASP A 27 17.20 -29.80 4.34
CA ASP A 27 18.21 -30.83 4.63
C ASP A 27 19.63 -30.28 4.58
N ALA A 28 19.92 -29.40 3.62
CA ALA A 28 21.23 -28.76 3.51
C ALA A 28 21.53 -27.82 4.67
N VAL A 29 20.55 -27.07 5.16
CA VAL A 29 20.68 -26.20 6.33
C VAL A 29 20.90 -27.04 7.59
N ILE A 30 20.13 -28.10 7.82
CA ILE A 30 20.31 -29.02 8.94
C ILE A 30 21.72 -29.64 8.93
N ASP A 31 22.19 -30.09 7.78
CA ASP A 31 23.54 -30.65 7.59
C ASP A 31 24.64 -29.61 7.92
N LEU A 32 24.43 -28.36 7.54
CA LEU A 32 25.36 -27.26 7.84
C LEU A 32 25.37 -26.91 9.33
N LEU A 33 24.21 -26.79 9.97
CA LEU A 33 24.09 -26.53 11.40
C LEU A 33 24.78 -27.61 12.23
N ASN A 34 24.61 -28.87 11.87
CA ASN A 34 25.27 -29.99 12.54
C ASN A 34 26.81 -29.99 12.40
N LYS A 35 27.33 -29.33 11.36
CA LYS A 35 28.79 -29.18 11.16
C LYS A 35 29.39 -27.97 11.86
N GLN A 36 28.61 -26.92 12.09
CA GLN A 36 29.07 -25.63 12.66
C GLN A 36 29.20 -25.63 14.20
N GLY A 37 28.59 -26.59 14.90
CA GLY A 37 28.64 -26.70 16.37
C GLY A 37 27.88 -25.56 17.04
N ASP A 38 28.61 -24.75 17.80
CA ASP A 38 28.08 -23.60 18.55
C ASP A 38 28.07 -22.27 17.77
N LYS A 39 28.58 -22.27 16.53
CA LYS A 39 28.51 -21.13 15.60
C LYS A 39 27.18 -21.14 14.85
N ARG A 40 26.18 -20.46 15.38
CA ARG A 40 24.80 -20.51 14.90
C ARG A 40 24.18 -19.13 14.67
N TYR A 41 24.95 -18.05 14.83
CA TYR A 41 24.46 -16.68 14.69
C TYR A 41 24.98 -16.09 13.39
N ILE A 42 24.07 -15.48 12.63
CA ILE A 42 24.39 -14.87 11.32
C ILE A 42 23.97 -13.40 11.39
N ALA A 43 24.90 -12.51 11.06
CA ALA A 43 24.63 -11.09 10.92
C ALA A 43 24.36 -10.76 9.47
N VAL A 44 23.29 -10.01 9.24
CA VAL A 44 22.84 -9.57 7.91
C VAL A 44 22.64 -8.08 7.95
N PRO A 45 23.38 -7.30 7.18
CA PRO A 45 23.03 -5.93 6.91
C PRO A 45 21.80 -5.93 5.99
N ASP A 46 20.84 -5.06 6.28
CA ASP A 46 19.67 -4.76 5.45
C ASP A 46 18.85 -5.99 5.02
N TRP A 47 18.41 -6.78 6.00
CA TRP A 47 17.62 -8.00 5.73
C TRP A 47 16.30 -7.74 4.99
N GLU A 48 15.58 -6.65 5.29
CA GLU A 48 14.30 -6.35 4.67
C GLU A 48 14.46 -5.94 3.21
N ASP A 49 15.53 -5.25 2.85
CA ASP A 49 15.78 -4.77 1.50
C ASP A 49 16.14 -5.88 0.51
N GLU A 50 16.82 -6.95 0.95
CA GLU A 50 17.09 -8.13 0.09
C GLU A 50 15.80 -8.89 -0.29
N CYS A 51 14.71 -8.74 0.49
CA CYS A 51 13.44 -9.40 0.21
C CYS A 51 12.51 -8.58 -0.70
N GLU A 52 12.61 -7.25 -0.72
CA GLU A 52 11.73 -6.34 -1.48
C GLU A 52 12.41 -5.71 -2.71
N GLY A 53 13.72 -5.78 -2.83
CA GLY A 53 14.45 -5.29 -4.02
C GLY A 53 14.72 -3.79 -4.02
N ASP A 54 14.73 -3.17 -2.85
CA ASP A 54 15.18 -1.80 -2.67
C ASP A 54 16.70 -1.76 -2.36
N ASP A 55 17.39 -0.72 -2.85
CA ASP A 55 18.84 -0.57 -2.70
C ASP A 55 19.18 -0.02 -1.30
N GLY A 56 19.09 -0.85 -0.25
CA GLY A 56 19.39 -0.46 1.13
C GLY A 56 20.76 0.19 1.30
N ASP A 57 20.84 1.19 2.15
CA ASP A 57 22.05 1.99 2.37
C ASP A 57 23.10 1.35 3.32
N GLY A 58 22.86 0.13 3.78
CA GLY A 58 23.75 -0.61 4.68
C GLY A 58 23.72 -0.11 6.14
N SER A 59 22.68 0.63 6.51
CA SER A 59 22.56 1.23 7.85
C SER A 59 21.94 0.30 8.90
N GLU A 60 21.36 -0.79 8.50
CA GLU A 60 20.65 -1.71 9.37
C GLU A 60 21.38 -3.04 9.57
N LEU A 61 21.33 -3.58 10.78
CA LEU A 61 21.95 -4.86 11.11
C LEU A 61 20.95 -5.75 11.84
N SER A 62 20.66 -6.90 11.27
CA SER A 62 19.92 -7.96 11.95
C SER A 62 20.84 -9.14 12.27
N ILE A 63 20.78 -9.66 13.50
CA ILE A 63 21.53 -10.84 13.92
C ILE A 63 20.56 -11.92 14.34
N PHE A 64 20.58 -13.04 13.63
CA PHE A 64 19.71 -14.17 13.88
C PHE A 64 20.48 -15.35 14.45
N GLY A 65 19.95 -15.93 15.55
CA GLY A 65 20.32 -17.26 15.99
C GLY A 65 19.52 -18.31 15.19
N ILE A 66 20.20 -19.36 14.73
CA ILE A 66 19.58 -20.48 14.02
C ILE A 66 19.89 -21.75 14.79
N GLY A 67 18.87 -22.51 15.13
CA GLY A 67 18.97 -23.76 15.89
C GLY A 67 18.09 -24.86 15.33
N LEU A 68 18.15 -26.02 15.98
CA LEU A 68 17.23 -27.14 15.76
C LEU A 68 16.52 -27.43 17.07
N ASP A 69 15.23 -27.73 17.03
CA ASP A 69 14.48 -28.25 18.16
C ASP A 69 14.72 -29.77 18.34
N ASP A 70 14.02 -30.36 19.30
CA ASP A 70 14.13 -31.80 19.62
C ASP A 70 13.62 -32.71 18.47
N ASP A 71 12.87 -32.16 17.51
CA ASP A 71 12.30 -32.83 16.35
C ASP A 71 13.10 -32.57 15.05
N ASP A 72 14.29 -31.97 15.15
CA ASP A 72 15.14 -31.52 14.02
C ASP A 72 14.47 -30.43 13.14
N GLU A 73 13.51 -29.68 13.69
CA GLU A 73 12.95 -28.51 13.01
C GLU A 73 13.84 -27.29 13.22
N ILE A 74 13.97 -26.46 12.16
CA ILE A 74 14.79 -25.24 12.22
C ILE A 74 14.05 -24.16 13.02
N CYS A 75 14.69 -23.69 14.09
CA CYS A 75 14.23 -22.61 14.93
C CYS A 75 15.11 -21.38 14.80
N ILE A 76 14.50 -20.21 14.97
CA ILE A 76 15.16 -18.90 14.88
C ILE A 76 14.91 -18.14 16.19
N ALA A 77 15.91 -17.37 16.61
CA ALA A 77 15.75 -16.36 17.64
C ALA A 77 16.54 -15.11 17.26
N ALA A 78 15.96 -13.95 17.40
CA ALA A 78 16.67 -12.70 17.23
C ALA A 78 17.61 -12.44 18.40
N VAL A 79 18.84 -12.00 18.11
CA VAL A 79 19.78 -11.46 19.10
C VAL A 79 19.74 -9.95 19.08
N VAL A 80 19.65 -9.37 17.89
CA VAL A 80 19.43 -7.95 17.64
C VAL A 80 18.47 -7.85 16.47
N ASP A 81 17.41 -7.14 16.67
CA ASP A 81 16.44 -6.84 15.62
C ASP A 81 16.71 -5.47 15.02
N ASN A 82 16.29 -5.28 13.80
CA ASN A 82 16.42 -4.13 12.91
C ASN A 82 16.61 -2.79 13.62
N ILE A 83 17.80 -2.20 13.51
CA ILE A 83 18.15 -0.92 14.15
C ILE A 83 18.00 0.16 13.09
N GLY A 84 16.83 0.76 12.96
CA GLY A 84 16.68 1.92 12.08
C GLY A 84 15.28 2.38 11.76
N ASN A 85 14.31 1.54 11.50
CA ASN A 85 13.02 1.96 10.92
C ASN A 85 11.76 1.81 11.78
N GLY A 86 11.86 1.92 13.10
CA GLY A 86 10.68 2.08 13.96
C GLY A 86 9.79 0.85 14.11
N HIS A 87 10.18 -0.30 13.59
CA HIS A 87 9.67 -1.59 13.98
C HIS A 87 10.38 -2.00 15.27
N GLY A 88 9.67 -2.04 16.37
CA GLY A 88 10.24 -2.32 17.67
C GLY A 88 10.62 -3.79 17.80
N PRO A 89 11.32 -4.16 18.89
CA PRO A 89 11.73 -5.55 19.16
C PRO A 89 10.58 -6.56 19.32
N ASP A 90 9.36 -6.17 19.01
CA ASP A 90 8.15 -6.98 19.15
C ASP A 90 7.87 -7.83 17.88
N ASP A 91 8.54 -7.61 16.75
CA ASP A 91 8.27 -8.27 15.48
C ASP A 91 9.05 -9.59 15.29
N PHE A 92 10.11 -9.83 16.07
CA PHE A 92 10.84 -11.09 16.09
C PHE A 92 10.73 -11.81 17.43
N PRO A 93 10.63 -13.14 17.44
CA PRO A 93 10.49 -13.89 18.68
C PRO A 93 11.75 -13.76 19.54
N GLN A 94 11.58 -13.28 20.76
CA GLN A 94 12.63 -13.27 21.79
C GLN A 94 13.01 -14.70 22.25
N GLU A 95 12.13 -15.66 21.96
CA GLU A 95 12.32 -17.08 22.25
C GLU A 95 12.48 -17.86 20.93
N TRP A 96 13.16 -19.01 20.99
CA TRP A 96 13.34 -19.89 19.84
C TRP A 96 11.99 -20.36 19.29
N THR A 97 11.66 -19.89 18.08
CA THR A 97 10.40 -20.21 17.39
C THR A 97 10.70 -20.94 16.08
N LYS A 98 9.86 -21.88 15.70
CA LYS A 98 10.02 -22.64 14.45
C LYS A 98 10.00 -21.68 13.26
N ALA A 99 10.96 -21.79 12.36
CA ALA A 99 11.02 -20.98 11.14
C ALA A 99 9.75 -21.10 10.31
N THR A 100 9.08 -22.25 10.36
CA THR A 100 7.81 -22.51 9.68
C THR A 100 6.63 -21.72 10.24
N GLU A 101 6.70 -21.24 11.47
CA GLU A 101 5.64 -20.44 12.10
C GLU A 101 5.78 -18.95 11.80
N LEU A 102 6.98 -18.49 11.43
CA LEU A 102 7.30 -17.07 11.24
C LEU A 102 7.22 -16.61 9.78
N TYR A 103 7.45 -17.49 8.81
CA TYR A 103 7.67 -17.11 7.41
C TYR A 103 6.75 -17.84 6.42
N GLU A 104 5.43 -17.90 6.66
CA GLU A 104 4.50 -18.31 5.61
C GLU A 104 4.29 -17.13 4.63
N PRO A 105 4.54 -17.29 3.35
CA PRO A 105 4.81 -18.44 2.47
C PRO A 105 6.22 -18.47 1.83
N ASN A 106 7.24 -17.85 2.39
CA ASN A 106 8.55 -17.63 1.74
C ASN A 106 9.72 -18.47 2.27
N TYR A 107 9.47 -19.68 2.79
CA TYR A 107 10.51 -20.59 3.32
C TYR A 107 11.73 -20.75 2.41
N CYS A 108 11.54 -20.75 1.10
CA CYS A 108 12.62 -20.94 0.15
C CYS A 108 13.66 -19.84 0.17
N ALA A 109 13.24 -18.60 0.31
CA ALA A 109 14.15 -17.46 0.35
C ALA A 109 14.98 -17.54 1.62
N PHE A 110 14.35 -17.80 2.76
CA PHE A 110 15.00 -17.93 4.06
C PHE A 110 16.04 -19.09 4.09
N TYR A 111 15.66 -20.29 3.66
CA TYR A 111 16.62 -21.42 3.64
C TYR A 111 17.79 -21.19 2.69
N ARG A 112 17.57 -20.56 1.55
CA ARG A 112 18.65 -20.17 0.64
C ARG A 112 19.57 -19.13 1.26
N PHE A 113 18.99 -18.16 1.92
CA PHE A 113 19.74 -17.14 2.62
C PHE A 113 20.63 -17.75 3.71
N VAL A 114 20.07 -18.59 4.60
CA VAL A 114 20.84 -19.30 5.64
C VAL A 114 21.95 -20.15 5.00
N ALA A 115 21.64 -20.95 3.98
CA ALA A 115 22.63 -21.79 3.29
C ALA A 115 23.79 -20.99 2.68
N ASN A 116 23.51 -19.77 2.17
CA ASN A 116 24.52 -18.91 1.56
C ASN A 116 25.39 -18.17 2.60
N ASN A 117 24.88 -17.98 3.82
CA ASN A 117 25.57 -17.20 4.84
C ASN A 117 26.09 -18.03 6.04
N ILE A 118 25.77 -19.32 6.12
CA ILE A 118 26.14 -20.17 7.27
C ILE A 118 27.67 -20.27 7.48
N GLU A 119 28.47 -20.14 6.42
CA GLU A 119 29.94 -20.11 6.55
C GLU A 119 30.44 -18.86 7.32
N LYS A 120 29.62 -17.81 7.38
CA LYS A 120 29.89 -16.58 8.14
C LYS A 120 29.35 -16.65 9.58
N ALA A 121 28.74 -17.77 9.96
CA ALA A 121 28.14 -17.92 11.28
C ALA A 121 29.17 -17.74 12.40
N MET A 122 28.74 -17.11 13.48
CA MET A 122 29.51 -16.77 14.66
C MET A 122 28.93 -17.42 15.92
N THR A 123 29.68 -17.44 17.00
CA THR A 123 29.18 -17.89 18.32
C THR A 123 28.22 -16.83 18.90
N LYS A 124 27.50 -17.20 19.97
CA LYS A 124 26.65 -16.23 20.68
C LYS A 124 27.46 -15.07 21.24
N GLU A 125 28.64 -15.36 21.81
CA GLU A 125 29.54 -14.32 22.36
C GLU A 125 30.02 -13.37 21.27
N GLU A 126 30.41 -13.90 20.08
CA GLU A 126 30.80 -13.08 18.92
C GLU A 126 29.62 -12.24 18.41
N ALA A 127 28.39 -12.77 18.44
CA ALA A 127 27.17 -12.08 18.05
C ALA A 127 26.79 -10.98 19.06
N ASP A 128 26.87 -11.28 20.37
CA ASP A 128 26.61 -10.31 21.43
C ASP A 128 27.65 -9.17 21.37
N GLU A 129 28.94 -9.46 21.14
CA GLU A 129 29.98 -8.44 20.96
C GLU A 129 29.73 -7.58 19.70
N LEU A 130 29.25 -8.18 18.62
CA LEU A 130 28.91 -7.43 17.42
C LEU A 130 27.68 -6.56 17.64
N ALA A 131 26.66 -7.06 18.31
CA ALA A 131 25.47 -6.32 18.69
C ALA A 131 25.82 -5.13 19.61
N ASP A 132 26.59 -5.40 20.67
CA ASP A 132 27.08 -4.35 21.58
C ASP A 132 27.87 -3.28 20.84
N LYS A 133 28.71 -3.68 19.89
CA LYS A 133 29.46 -2.78 19.04
C LYS A 133 28.57 -1.92 18.16
N TYR A 134 27.49 -2.48 17.66
CA TYR A 134 26.50 -1.78 16.83
C TYR A 134 25.64 -0.83 17.66
N TRP A 135 25.09 -1.32 18.79
CA TRP A 135 24.28 -0.52 19.72
C TRP A 135 25.10 0.60 20.42
N ASN A 136 26.35 0.32 20.76
CA ASN A 136 27.21 1.28 21.44
C ASN A 136 28.06 2.12 20.45
N GLY A 137 27.69 2.12 19.16
CA GLY A 137 28.26 3.01 18.15
C GLY A 137 29.79 2.90 18.04
N ASN A 138 30.32 1.73 17.69
CA ASN A 138 31.76 1.53 17.47
C ASN A 138 32.69 1.98 18.61
N GLY A 139 32.23 2.03 19.84
CA GLY A 139 32.98 2.58 20.98
C GLY A 139 33.06 4.10 20.98
N CYS A 140 32.26 4.78 20.21
CA CYS A 140 32.13 6.22 20.27
C CYS A 140 31.28 6.58 21.47
N ASP A 141 31.92 7.22 22.45
CA ASP A 141 31.25 7.79 23.62
C ASP A 141 30.43 9.01 23.17
N TYR A 142 29.21 8.77 22.64
CA TYR A 142 28.24 9.84 22.40
C TYR A 142 27.68 10.42 23.69
N GLY A 143 28.14 9.94 24.88
CA GLY A 143 27.66 10.32 26.18
C GLY A 143 27.86 11.80 26.56
N LYS A 144 28.58 12.56 25.72
CA LYS A 144 28.64 14.02 25.86
C LYS A 144 27.40 14.72 25.30
N TYR A 145 26.60 14.05 24.39
CA TYR A 145 25.42 14.62 23.72
C TYR A 145 24.15 14.27 24.46
N ASP A 146 23.19 15.19 24.51
CA ASP A 146 21.89 14.99 25.14
C ASP A 146 21.00 14.04 24.32
N TRP A 147 21.28 13.96 23.01
CA TRP A 147 20.52 13.16 22.04
C TRP A 147 21.35 12.99 20.75
N HIS A 148 21.17 11.90 20.06
CA HIS A 148 21.69 11.64 18.72
C HIS A 148 20.62 10.95 17.86
N ASP A 149 20.73 11.09 16.55
CA ASP A 149 19.94 10.34 15.57
C ASP A 149 20.54 8.94 15.43
N ASP A 150 19.71 7.93 15.28
CA ASP A 150 20.18 6.57 15.04
C ASP A 150 20.56 6.36 13.57
N CYS A 151 20.18 7.28 12.69
CA CYS A 151 20.44 7.25 11.26
C CYS A 151 21.78 7.93 10.92
N ILE A 152 22.62 7.25 10.13
CA ILE A 152 23.84 7.81 9.56
C ILE A 152 23.55 8.28 8.14
N CYS A 153 23.29 9.56 7.97
CA CYS A 153 23.04 10.13 6.66
C CYS A 153 24.32 10.75 6.08
N ASN A 154 24.74 10.32 4.90
CA ASN A 154 25.98 10.75 4.24
C ASN A 154 27.23 10.60 5.14
N GLY A 155 27.27 9.57 5.99
CA GLY A 155 28.40 9.33 6.91
C GLY A 155 28.43 10.21 8.16
N LEU A 156 27.38 11.00 8.39
CA LEU A 156 27.23 11.91 9.52
C LEU A 156 26.01 11.55 10.38
N ILE A 157 26.15 11.72 11.68
CA ILE A 157 25.12 11.49 12.68
C ILE A 157 24.72 12.85 13.26
N LYS A 158 23.44 13.17 13.23
CA LYS A 158 22.92 14.36 13.87
C LYS A 158 22.92 14.19 15.38
N VAL A 159 23.46 15.16 16.08
CA VAL A 159 23.57 15.16 17.54
C VAL A 159 23.06 16.47 18.15
N ARG A 160 22.66 16.42 19.43
CA ARG A 160 22.23 17.59 20.18
C ARG A 160 23.01 17.70 21.49
N LEU A 161 23.47 18.90 21.78
CA LEU A 161 24.14 19.25 23.04
C LEU A 161 23.61 20.61 23.52
N ASP A 162 23.19 20.68 24.80
CA ASP A 162 22.63 21.89 25.41
C ASP A 162 21.47 22.50 24.58
N GLY A 163 20.65 21.64 23.96
CA GLY A 163 19.52 22.04 23.13
C GLY A 163 19.91 22.59 21.75
N LYS A 164 21.16 22.46 21.32
CA LYS A 164 21.64 22.86 19.99
C LYS A 164 22.05 21.64 19.18
N TYR A 165 21.75 21.65 17.89
CA TYR A 165 22.06 20.59 16.95
C TYR A 165 23.42 20.80 16.26
N GLY A 166 24.09 19.72 15.96
CA GLY A 166 25.32 19.61 15.20
C GLY A 166 25.45 18.21 14.59
N PHE A 167 26.62 17.92 14.02
CA PHE A 167 26.83 16.62 13.36
C PHE A 167 28.22 16.08 13.68
N ILE A 168 28.30 14.78 13.88
CA ILE A 168 29.54 14.03 14.11
C ILE A 168 29.70 12.98 13.02
N ASN A 169 30.93 12.53 12.79
CA ASN A 169 31.14 11.36 11.94
C ASN A 169 30.94 10.06 12.75
N LYS A 170 31.03 8.93 12.07
CA LYS A 170 30.92 7.59 12.68
C LYS A 170 31.97 7.30 13.75
N ASP A 171 33.08 8.05 13.77
CA ASP A 171 34.17 7.92 14.75
C ASP A 171 33.96 8.83 15.98
N GLY A 172 32.84 9.57 16.04
CA GLY A 172 32.49 10.51 17.12
C GLY A 172 33.18 11.85 17.03
N GLU A 173 33.88 12.14 15.93
CA GLU A 173 34.52 13.43 15.71
C GLU A 173 33.48 14.47 15.33
N GLU A 174 33.48 15.61 15.98
CA GLU A 174 32.58 16.72 15.69
C GLU A 174 32.98 17.37 14.37
N ILE A 175 32.17 17.19 13.35
CA ILE A 175 32.33 17.79 12.02
C ILE A 175 31.63 19.14 11.98
N ILE A 176 30.40 19.19 12.51
CA ILE A 176 29.63 20.43 12.62
C ILE A 176 29.28 20.65 14.09
N PRO A 177 29.82 21.72 14.72
CA PRO A 177 29.56 22.00 16.14
C PRO A 177 28.07 22.17 16.44
N CYS A 178 27.64 21.74 17.63
CA CYS A 178 26.27 21.93 18.12
C CYS A 178 26.00 23.42 18.37
N LYS A 179 25.60 24.13 17.34
CA LYS A 179 25.33 25.59 17.35
C LYS A 179 23.93 25.95 16.81
N TYR A 180 23.29 25.06 16.08
CA TYR A 180 22.02 25.32 15.41
C TYR A 180 20.84 25.10 16.36
N GLU A 181 19.77 25.87 16.18
CA GLU A 181 18.52 25.74 16.95
C GLU A 181 17.73 24.54 16.50
N ASP A 182 17.85 24.19 15.21
CA ASP A 182 17.25 23.02 14.60
C ASP A 182 18.10 22.54 13.42
N ALA A 183 17.98 21.27 13.04
CA ALA A 183 18.66 20.68 11.90
C ALA A 183 17.90 19.46 11.40
N ASP A 184 17.81 19.32 10.07
CA ASP A 184 17.35 18.08 9.43
C ASP A 184 18.56 17.17 9.17
N ALA A 185 18.31 15.91 8.83
CA ALA A 185 19.33 15.00 8.35
C ALA A 185 19.91 15.48 7.00
N PHE A 186 21.07 14.97 6.63
CA PHE A 186 21.64 15.22 5.32
C PHE A 186 20.83 14.52 4.23
N SER A 187 20.55 15.24 3.15
CA SER A 187 19.98 14.73 1.91
C SER A 187 20.68 15.41 0.74
N ASP A 188 21.10 14.65 -0.25
CA ASP A 188 21.80 15.16 -1.44
C ASP A 188 23.01 16.04 -1.12
N GLY A 189 23.76 15.70 -0.03
CA GLY A 189 24.99 16.41 0.38
C GLY A 189 24.76 17.68 1.19
N LEU A 190 23.53 18.07 1.47
CA LEU A 190 23.18 19.26 2.23
C LEU A 190 22.26 18.93 3.41
N ALA A 191 22.43 19.61 4.53
CA ALA A 191 21.52 19.58 5.67
C ALA A 191 20.90 20.97 5.88
N LYS A 192 19.58 21.00 6.02
CA LYS A 192 18.86 22.21 6.42
C LYS A 192 19.13 22.47 7.89
N VAL A 193 19.53 23.69 8.23
CA VAL A 193 19.87 24.10 9.59
C VAL A 193 19.24 25.43 9.96
N LYS A 194 18.92 25.61 11.24
CA LYS A 194 18.35 26.85 11.77
C LYS A 194 19.28 27.52 12.76
N SER A 195 19.61 28.77 12.52
CA SER A 195 20.29 29.63 13.50
C SER A 195 19.30 30.65 14.07
N ALA A 196 19.78 31.52 14.95
CA ALA A 196 19.00 32.66 15.46
C ALA A 196 18.58 33.65 14.33
N GLU A 197 19.29 33.63 13.21
CA GLU A 197 19.02 34.53 12.07
C GLU A 197 18.02 33.93 11.06
N GLY A 198 17.73 32.62 11.17
CA GLY A 198 16.81 31.90 10.30
C GLY A 198 17.31 30.57 9.80
N TRP A 199 16.67 30.06 8.76
CA TRP A 199 17.02 28.82 8.10
C TRP A 199 18.08 29.02 7.01
N GLY A 200 18.95 28.04 6.82
CA GLY A 200 19.98 27.94 5.78
C GLY A 200 20.39 26.49 5.57
N PHE A 201 21.46 26.27 4.81
CA PHE A 201 21.94 24.93 4.47
C PHE A 201 23.45 24.83 4.61
N VAL A 202 23.91 23.71 5.14
CA VAL A 202 25.32 23.36 5.31
C VAL A 202 25.67 22.12 4.50
N ASN A 203 26.90 22.04 4.02
CA ASN A 203 27.43 20.82 3.42
C ASN A 203 28.01 19.89 4.48
N GLU A 204 28.43 18.70 4.09
CA GLU A 204 29.01 17.66 4.93
C GLU A 204 30.31 18.12 5.66
N ASN A 205 30.99 19.17 5.17
CA ASN A 205 32.16 19.74 5.81
C ASN A 205 31.83 20.85 6.81
N GLY A 206 30.56 21.18 7.01
CA GLY A 206 30.07 22.24 7.89
C GLY A 206 30.18 23.65 7.29
N GLU A 207 30.39 23.76 5.99
CA GLU A 207 30.39 25.06 5.29
C GLU A 207 28.96 25.48 5.04
N GLU A 208 28.59 26.70 5.40
CA GLU A 208 27.29 27.27 5.05
C GLU A 208 27.28 27.62 3.57
N ILE A 209 26.64 26.74 2.76
CA ILE A 209 26.44 26.96 1.33
C ILE A 209 25.34 28.01 1.14
N ILE A 210 24.29 27.90 1.93
CA ILE A 210 23.20 28.86 1.96
C ILE A 210 23.13 29.47 3.36
N PRO A 211 23.45 30.78 3.52
CA PRO A 211 23.44 31.42 4.84
C PRO A 211 22.07 31.31 5.52
N CYS A 212 22.09 31.15 6.82
CA CYS A 212 20.90 31.13 7.67
C CYS A 212 20.24 32.53 7.70
N LYS A 213 19.38 32.80 6.75
CA LYS A 213 18.70 34.11 6.57
C LYS A 213 17.23 34.01 6.25
N TYR A 214 16.74 32.81 5.96
CA TYR A 214 15.35 32.61 5.56
C TYR A 214 14.43 32.39 6.74
N GLU A 215 13.22 32.95 6.66
CA GLU A 215 12.18 32.73 7.70
C GLU A 215 11.73 31.28 7.75
N ASP A 216 11.72 30.63 6.58
CA ASP A 216 11.36 29.22 6.41
C ASP A 216 12.10 28.61 5.22
N ALA A 217 12.28 27.29 5.21
CA ALA A 217 12.90 26.54 4.12
C ALA A 217 12.41 25.08 4.12
N ASP A 218 12.24 24.52 2.93
CA ASP A 218 12.04 23.07 2.76
C ASP A 218 13.36 22.38 2.44
N ALA A 219 13.42 21.07 2.56
CA ALA A 219 14.52 20.26 2.04
C ALA A 219 14.65 20.39 0.52
N PHE A 220 15.82 20.08 -0.01
CA PHE A 220 16.05 20.00 -1.44
C PHE A 220 15.23 18.88 -2.06
N SER A 221 14.67 19.15 -3.23
CA SER A 221 13.99 18.17 -4.06
C SER A 221 14.22 18.52 -5.52
N GLY A 222 14.83 17.61 -6.28
CA GLY A 222 15.15 17.85 -7.69
C GLY A 222 16.12 19.04 -7.91
N GLY A 223 17.06 19.24 -6.99
CA GLY A 223 18.08 20.31 -7.09
C GLY A 223 17.61 21.70 -6.67
N LEU A 224 16.38 21.85 -6.19
CA LEU A 224 15.83 23.13 -5.72
C LEU A 224 15.21 23.00 -4.32
N ALA A 225 15.44 24.01 -3.46
CA ALA A 225 14.77 24.15 -2.18
C ALA A 225 13.86 25.38 -2.18
N ARG A 226 12.62 25.21 -1.73
CA ARG A 226 11.71 26.32 -1.48
C ARG A 226 12.13 27.07 -0.23
N VAL A 227 12.25 28.38 -0.33
CA VAL A 227 12.68 29.24 0.79
C VAL A 227 11.78 30.46 0.93
N LYS A 228 11.63 30.93 2.16
CA LYS A 228 10.86 32.12 2.48
C LYS A 228 11.73 33.22 3.06
N SER A 229 11.73 34.37 2.42
CA SER A 229 12.30 35.61 2.97
C SER A 229 11.20 36.54 3.49
N ALA A 230 11.59 37.70 4.02
CA ALA A 230 10.64 38.76 4.38
C ALA A 230 9.84 39.31 3.19
N GLU A 231 10.32 39.08 1.96
CA GLU A 231 9.65 39.53 0.72
C GLU A 231 8.68 38.48 0.17
N GLY A 232 8.75 37.23 0.65
CA GLY A 232 7.90 36.13 0.24
C GLY A 232 8.64 34.83 -0.04
N TRP A 233 7.94 33.91 -0.72
CA TRP A 233 8.47 32.63 -1.11
C TRP A 233 9.23 32.69 -2.45
N GLY A 234 10.28 31.89 -2.59
CA GLY A 234 11.09 31.68 -3.78
C GLY A 234 11.82 30.33 -3.72
N PHE A 235 12.78 30.13 -4.61
CA PHE A 235 13.53 28.88 -4.70
C PHE A 235 15.01 29.14 -4.91
N VAL A 236 15.85 28.35 -4.27
CA VAL A 236 17.31 28.37 -4.38
C VAL A 236 17.82 27.04 -4.90
N ASN A 237 18.91 27.04 -5.65
CA ASN A 237 19.64 25.83 -6.02
C ASN A 237 20.64 25.41 -4.92
N GLU A 238 21.28 24.27 -5.12
CA GLU A 238 22.28 23.71 -4.20
C GLU A 238 23.53 24.60 -4.03
N ASP A 239 23.82 25.47 -5.00
CA ASP A 239 24.91 26.46 -4.93
C ASP A 239 24.51 27.74 -4.15
N GLY A 240 23.25 27.84 -3.69
CA GLY A 240 22.70 28.99 -2.98
C GLY A 240 22.27 30.15 -3.88
N GLU A 241 22.17 29.94 -5.19
CA GLU A 241 21.67 30.95 -6.12
C GLU A 241 20.13 30.98 -6.08
N GLU A 242 19.56 32.17 -5.96
CA GLU A 242 18.11 32.33 -6.11
C GLU A 242 17.71 32.16 -7.59
N ILE A 243 17.19 31.00 -7.92
CA ILE A 243 16.67 30.70 -9.28
C ILE A 243 15.31 31.37 -9.45
N ILE A 244 14.50 31.35 -8.41
CA ILE A 244 13.20 32.02 -8.36
C ILE A 244 13.22 32.98 -7.18
N ALA A 245 13.17 34.29 -7.47
CA ALA A 245 13.22 35.32 -6.46
C ALA A 245 12.12 35.18 -5.42
N CYS A 246 12.47 35.44 -4.15
CA CYS A 246 11.53 35.44 -3.05
C CYS A 246 10.55 36.63 -3.16
N LYS A 247 9.46 36.45 -3.87
CA LYS A 247 8.45 37.50 -4.11
C LYS A 247 6.99 37.02 -4.07
N TYR A 248 6.79 35.72 -3.96
CA TYR A 248 5.45 35.14 -3.99
C TYR A 248 4.83 35.06 -2.60
N GLU A 249 3.52 35.32 -2.48
CA GLU A 249 2.79 35.23 -1.22
C GLU A 249 2.77 33.78 -0.71
N GLU A 250 2.60 32.83 -1.63
CA GLU A 250 2.61 31.38 -1.40
C GLU A 250 3.36 30.69 -2.56
N ALA A 251 3.94 29.53 -2.30
CA ALA A 251 4.52 28.64 -3.30
C ALA A 251 4.34 27.18 -2.89
N CYS A 252 4.15 26.31 -3.85
CA CYS A 252 4.15 24.86 -3.68
C CYS A 252 5.51 24.30 -4.12
N GLY A 253 5.85 23.08 -3.69
CA GLY A 253 6.99 22.36 -4.23
C GLY A 253 6.82 22.03 -5.71
N PHE A 254 7.93 21.75 -6.39
CA PHE A 254 7.89 21.31 -7.79
C PHE A 254 7.19 19.96 -7.93
N SER A 255 6.33 19.86 -8.90
CA SER A 255 5.71 18.62 -9.33
C SER A 255 5.70 18.58 -10.85
N GLU A 256 6.26 17.53 -11.43
CA GLU A 256 6.37 17.32 -12.87
C GLU A 256 6.99 18.50 -13.64
N GLY A 257 7.97 19.19 -13.01
CA GLY A 257 8.74 20.30 -13.59
C GLY A 257 8.10 21.68 -13.45
N LEU A 258 6.95 21.80 -12.76
CA LEU A 258 6.28 23.07 -12.48
C LEU A 258 5.99 23.22 -10.98
N ALA A 259 6.12 24.45 -10.47
CA ALA A 259 5.73 24.82 -9.11
C ALA A 259 4.59 25.84 -9.16
N GLY A 260 3.53 25.58 -8.39
CA GLY A 260 2.48 26.57 -8.16
C GLY A 260 3.00 27.74 -7.34
N VAL A 261 2.74 28.97 -7.78
CA VAL A 261 3.13 30.19 -7.09
C VAL A 261 1.96 31.17 -7.05
N LYS A 262 1.83 31.90 -5.96
CA LYS A 262 0.77 32.89 -5.77
C LYS A 262 1.34 34.28 -5.67
N SER A 263 0.86 35.16 -6.50
CA SER A 263 1.11 36.60 -6.43
C SER A 263 -0.15 37.34 -5.99
N ALA A 264 -0.10 38.68 -5.93
CA ALA A 264 -1.27 39.52 -5.69
C ALA A 264 -2.38 39.34 -6.73
N ASP A 265 -2.05 38.87 -7.94
CA ASP A 265 -2.98 38.63 -9.03
C ASP A 265 -3.60 37.22 -9.00
N GLY A 266 -3.13 36.35 -8.11
CA GLY A 266 -3.61 34.98 -7.92
C GLY A 266 -2.53 33.90 -8.12
N TRP A 267 -2.97 32.66 -8.31
CA TRP A 267 -2.12 31.51 -8.56
C TRP A 267 -1.70 31.39 -10.02
N GLY A 268 -0.46 31.02 -10.26
CA GLY A 268 0.14 30.68 -11.55
C GLY A 268 1.22 29.61 -11.37
N PHE A 269 2.01 29.32 -12.40
CA PHE A 269 3.01 28.26 -12.37
C PHE A 269 4.32 28.69 -13.03
N VAL A 270 5.42 28.34 -12.39
CA VAL A 270 6.78 28.60 -12.85
C VAL A 270 7.51 27.28 -13.10
N ASN A 271 8.44 27.28 -14.06
CA ASN A 271 9.34 26.15 -14.26
C ASN A 271 10.59 26.24 -13.37
N GLU A 272 11.44 25.21 -13.41
CA GLU A 272 12.69 25.12 -12.63
C GLU A 272 13.72 26.21 -12.99
N ASN A 273 13.58 26.89 -14.13
CA ASN A 273 14.42 28.03 -14.53
C ASN A 273 13.86 29.37 -14.05
N GLY A 274 12.73 29.37 -13.35
CA GLY A 274 12.06 30.58 -12.88
C GLY A 274 11.23 31.31 -13.94
N GLU A 275 11.00 30.67 -15.10
CA GLU A 275 10.13 31.23 -16.13
C GLU A 275 8.67 30.98 -15.75
N GLU A 276 7.85 32.03 -15.83
CA GLU A 276 6.40 31.93 -15.63
C GLU A 276 5.77 31.29 -16.87
N ILE A 277 5.40 30.02 -16.77
CA ILE A 277 4.77 29.26 -17.84
C ILE A 277 3.27 29.57 -17.89
N ILE A 278 2.65 29.65 -16.73
CA ILE A 278 1.24 29.97 -16.58
C ILE A 278 1.13 31.19 -15.67
N SER A 279 0.60 32.29 -16.22
CA SER A 279 0.49 33.56 -15.51
C SER A 279 -0.40 33.45 -14.26
N CYS A 280 -0.02 34.19 -13.24
CA CYS A 280 -0.79 34.30 -12.01
C CYS A 280 -2.14 34.98 -12.27
N LYS A 281 -3.21 34.20 -12.31
CA LYS A 281 -4.57 34.67 -12.60
C LYS A 281 -5.69 33.84 -11.96
N TYR A 282 -5.37 32.70 -11.37
CA TYR A 282 -6.35 31.81 -10.78
C TYR A 282 -6.56 32.13 -9.31
N GLU A 283 -7.81 31.99 -8.82
CA GLU A 283 -8.13 32.15 -7.39
C GLU A 283 -7.48 31.03 -6.55
N GLU A 284 -7.47 29.80 -7.09
CA GLU A 284 -6.85 28.63 -6.49
C GLU A 284 -6.12 27.79 -7.55
N GLY A 285 -5.04 27.12 -7.16
CA GLY A 285 -4.27 26.21 -7.98
C GLY A 285 -3.67 25.08 -7.16
N HIS A 286 -3.55 23.90 -7.75
CA HIS A 286 -3.00 22.69 -7.14
C HIS A 286 -1.75 22.23 -7.88
N ASN A 287 -1.02 21.27 -7.32
CA ASN A 287 0.12 20.65 -7.98
C ASN A 287 -0.31 19.87 -9.22
N PHE A 288 0.59 19.78 -10.21
CA PHE A 288 0.38 18.94 -11.37
C PHE A 288 0.42 17.45 -11.00
N TRP A 289 -0.48 16.68 -11.62
CA TRP A 289 -0.52 15.23 -11.53
C TRP A 289 -0.96 14.65 -12.87
N LEU A 290 -0.17 13.74 -13.44
CA LEU A 290 -0.38 13.15 -14.78
C LEU A 290 -0.59 14.21 -15.88
N GLY A 291 0.20 15.30 -15.83
CA GLY A 291 0.18 16.37 -16.82
C GLY A 291 -0.95 17.39 -16.68
N LEU A 292 -1.82 17.26 -15.70
CA LEU A 292 -2.97 18.13 -15.45
C LEU A 292 -2.93 18.71 -14.04
N THR A 293 -3.51 19.90 -13.88
CA THR A 293 -3.79 20.46 -12.55
C THR A 293 -5.18 21.09 -12.48
N LYS A 294 -5.77 21.05 -11.30
CA LYS A 294 -7.02 21.69 -11.00
C LYS A 294 -6.78 23.16 -10.65
N VAL A 295 -7.54 24.05 -11.28
CA VAL A 295 -7.50 25.47 -11.04
C VAL A 295 -8.89 26.05 -10.89
N LYS A 296 -9.00 27.17 -10.17
CA LYS A 296 -10.23 27.90 -10.00
C LYS A 296 -10.08 29.30 -10.54
N SER A 297 -10.95 29.68 -11.46
CA SER A 297 -11.12 31.05 -11.91
C SER A 297 -12.32 31.71 -11.25
N ALA A 298 -12.57 32.98 -11.55
CA ALA A 298 -13.78 33.67 -11.10
C ALA A 298 -15.10 33.03 -11.60
N GLU A 299 -15.03 32.21 -12.65
CA GLU A 299 -16.19 31.52 -13.23
C GLU A 299 -16.41 30.13 -12.61
N GLY A 300 -15.40 29.55 -11.97
CA GLY A 300 -15.46 28.25 -11.31
C GLY A 300 -14.21 27.41 -11.46
N TRP A 301 -14.33 26.13 -11.10
CA TRP A 301 -13.29 25.14 -11.21
C TRP A 301 -13.17 24.56 -12.62
N GLY A 302 -11.93 24.24 -13.01
CA GLY A 302 -11.56 23.53 -14.23
C GLY A 302 -10.21 22.82 -14.08
N THR A 303 -9.69 22.32 -15.18
CA THR A 303 -8.32 21.76 -15.25
C THR A 303 -7.54 22.35 -16.41
N ILE A 304 -6.24 22.48 -16.22
CA ILE A 304 -5.32 22.94 -17.26
C ILE A 304 -4.19 21.93 -17.42
N ASN A 305 -3.60 21.92 -18.63
CA ASN A 305 -2.36 21.20 -18.90
C ASN A 305 -1.13 22.06 -18.54
N LYS A 306 0.08 21.51 -18.71
CA LYS A 306 1.35 22.19 -18.40
C LYS A 306 1.63 23.43 -19.28
N ASP A 307 0.98 23.54 -20.42
CA ASP A 307 1.08 24.70 -21.31
C ASP A 307 0.05 25.79 -20.93
N GLY A 308 -0.79 25.56 -19.93
CA GLY A 308 -1.83 26.47 -19.46
C GLY A 308 -3.10 26.47 -20.32
N GLU A 309 -3.25 25.47 -21.20
CA GLU A 309 -4.47 25.28 -21.97
C GLU A 309 -5.53 24.66 -21.10
N GLU A 310 -6.74 25.23 -21.12
CA GLU A 310 -7.89 24.65 -20.41
C GLU A 310 -8.32 23.35 -21.07
N ILE A 311 -8.17 22.26 -20.36
CA ILE A 311 -8.67 20.93 -20.76
C ILE A 311 -10.14 20.81 -20.36
N ILE A 312 -10.44 21.08 -19.09
CA ILE A 312 -11.82 21.21 -18.60
C ILE A 312 -12.07 22.69 -18.31
N PRO A 313 -13.04 23.33 -18.98
CA PRO A 313 -13.31 24.77 -18.78
C PRO A 313 -13.58 25.13 -17.33
N CYS A 314 -13.03 26.27 -16.89
CA CYS A 314 -13.24 26.79 -15.55
C CYS A 314 -14.65 27.35 -15.39
N LYS A 315 -15.65 26.49 -15.27
CA LYS A 315 -17.08 26.87 -15.14
C LYS A 315 -17.85 26.04 -14.10
N TYR A 316 -17.22 25.02 -13.55
CA TYR A 316 -17.88 24.09 -12.65
C TYR A 316 -17.81 24.53 -11.19
N GLU A 317 -18.81 24.15 -10.38
CA GLU A 317 -18.77 24.36 -8.93
C GLU A 317 -17.70 23.50 -8.28
N GLU A 318 -17.45 22.32 -8.85
CA GLU A 318 -16.43 21.37 -8.39
C GLU A 318 -15.91 20.52 -9.56
N VAL A 319 -14.62 20.10 -9.48
CA VAL A 319 -13.99 19.14 -10.38
C VAL A 319 -13.22 18.15 -9.51
N GLU A 320 -13.53 16.89 -9.59
CA GLU A 320 -12.74 15.83 -8.96
C GLU A 320 -11.62 15.34 -9.89
N SER A 321 -10.69 14.56 -9.34
CA SER A 321 -9.51 14.10 -10.08
C SER A 321 -9.88 13.30 -11.32
N VAL A 322 -9.13 13.54 -12.41
CA VAL A 322 -9.25 12.78 -13.65
C VAL A 322 -8.79 11.33 -13.41
N ARG A 323 -9.65 10.38 -13.71
CA ARG A 323 -9.32 8.95 -13.71
C ARG A 323 -9.69 8.34 -15.06
N LYS A 324 -8.78 7.53 -15.64
CA LYS A 324 -9.00 6.88 -16.95
C LYS A 324 -9.43 7.87 -18.06
N GLY A 325 -8.86 9.10 -18.06
CA GLY A 325 -9.21 10.13 -19.05
C GLY A 325 -10.55 10.83 -18.81
N MET A 326 -11.21 10.62 -17.67
CA MET A 326 -12.48 11.25 -17.31
C MET A 326 -12.36 12.03 -16.00
N ALA A 327 -13.02 13.19 -15.94
CA ALA A 327 -13.16 13.98 -14.74
C ALA A 327 -14.62 14.03 -14.31
N LYS A 328 -14.88 13.82 -13.05
CA LYS A 328 -16.18 14.08 -12.46
C LYS A 328 -16.32 15.58 -12.21
N VAL A 329 -17.36 16.17 -12.76
CA VAL A 329 -17.61 17.61 -12.75
C VAL A 329 -18.99 17.93 -12.20
N LYS A 330 -19.09 19.00 -11.42
CA LYS A 330 -20.33 19.43 -10.79
C LYS A 330 -20.76 20.80 -11.29
N SER A 331 -21.98 20.89 -11.79
CA SER A 331 -22.65 22.14 -12.05
C SER A 331 -23.72 22.42 -10.97
N LYS A 332 -24.46 23.52 -11.11
CA LYS A 332 -25.63 23.82 -10.25
C LYS A 332 -26.76 22.80 -10.37
N GLU A 333 -26.77 22.04 -11.44
CA GLU A 333 -27.82 21.04 -11.72
C GLU A 333 -27.45 19.65 -11.19
N GLY A 334 -26.17 19.42 -10.86
CA GLY A 334 -25.68 18.16 -10.32
C GLY A 334 -24.33 17.74 -10.90
N TRP A 335 -24.00 16.48 -10.67
CA TRP A 335 -22.78 15.83 -11.16
C TRP A 335 -22.93 15.28 -12.58
N GLY A 336 -21.81 15.26 -13.30
CA GLY A 336 -21.63 14.67 -14.62
C GLY A 336 -20.19 14.23 -14.83
N LEU A 337 -19.88 13.72 -16.03
CA LEU A 337 -18.51 13.36 -16.45
C LEU A 337 -18.10 14.15 -17.69
N ALA A 338 -16.89 14.68 -17.68
CA ALA A 338 -16.22 15.25 -18.83
C ALA A 338 -15.01 14.40 -19.24
N ASN A 339 -14.76 14.26 -20.55
CA ASN A 339 -13.59 13.55 -21.05
C ASN A 339 -12.32 14.41 -20.98
N GLU A 340 -11.19 13.84 -21.40
CA GLU A 340 -9.88 14.50 -21.45
C GLU A 340 -9.82 15.71 -22.41
N ASN A 341 -10.82 15.92 -23.27
CA ASN A 341 -10.95 17.08 -24.16
C ASN A 341 -11.91 18.13 -23.61
N GLY A 342 -12.44 17.95 -22.39
CA GLY A 342 -13.41 18.85 -21.75
C GLY A 342 -14.84 18.74 -22.27
N GLU A 343 -15.14 17.71 -23.06
CA GLU A 343 -16.50 17.44 -23.53
C GLU A 343 -17.30 16.72 -22.45
N GLU A 344 -18.50 17.23 -22.14
CA GLU A 344 -19.41 16.53 -21.21
C GLU A 344 -19.95 15.27 -21.87
N ILE A 345 -19.51 14.11 -21.43
CA ILE A 345 -20.00 12.80 -21.87
C ILE A 345 -21.27 12.45 -21.11
N ILE A 346 -21.29 12.65 -19.80
CA ILE A 346 -22.50 12.52 -18.97
C ILE A 346 -22.89 13.93 -18.53
N PRO A 347 -24.09 14.42 -18.87
CA PRO A 347 -24.56 15.75 -18.47
C PRO A 347 -24.60 15.91 -16.95
N CYS A 348 -24.27 17.11 -16.48
CA CYS A 348 -24.33 17.47 -15.06
C CYS A 348 -25.79 17.59 -14.59
N LYS A 349 -26.41 16.47 -14.24
CA LYS A 349 -27.82 16.41 -13.78
C LYS A 349 -28.05 15.36 -12.68
N TYR A 350 -27.04 14.63 -12.30
CA TYR A 350 -27.17 13.54 -11.35
C TYR A 350 -26.76 13.96 -9.93
N GLU A 351 -27.30 13.32 -8.90
CA GLU A 351 -26.88 13.48 -7.52
C GLU A 351 -25.46 12.94 -7.33
N ASP A 352 -25.17 11.81 -8.02
CA ASP A 352 -23.86 11.18 -8.05
C ASP A 352 -23.60 10.46 -9.38
N VAL A 353 -22.32 10.34 -9.75
CA VAL A 353 -21.87 9.68 -10.98
C VAL A 353 -20.53 9.01 -10.70
N ASP A 354 -20.39 7.73 -11.02
CA ASP A 354 -19.11 7.04 -11.02
C ASP A 354 -18.45 7.05 -12.40
N VAL A 355 -17.14 6.80 -12.43
CA VAL A 355 -16.41 6.62 -13.68
C VAL A 355 -16.83 5.34 -14.38
N PHE A 356 -16.68 5.29 -15.70
CA PHE A 356 -17.04 4.10 -16.47
C PHE A 356 -16.27 2.87 -16.03
N PHE A 357 -17.02 1.83 -15.73
CA PHE A 357 -16.53 0.49 -15.52
C PHE A 357 -17.23 -0.45 -16.53
N ASP A 358 -16.42 -1.17 -17.31
CA ASP A 358 -16.90 -2.12 -18.32
C ASP A 358 -17.93 -1.53 -19.33
N GLY A 359 -17.75 -0.20 -19.66
CA GLY A 359 -18.55 0.55 -20.66
C GLY A 359 -19.80 1.22 -20.11
N LEU A 360 -20.10 1.09 -18.83
CA LEU A 360 -21.23 1.73 -18.16
C LEU A 360 -20.77 2.51 -16.93
N ALA A 361 -21.42 3.62 -16.65
CA ALA A 361 -21.23 4.41 -15.43
C ALA A 361 -22.46 4.33 -14.54
N LEU A 362 -22.27 4.06 -13.27
CA LEU A 362 -23.31 4.10 -12.26
C LEU A 362 -23.68 5.55 -11.99
N VAL A 363 -24.98 5.85 -11.99
CA VAL A 363 -25.50 7.21 -11.75
C VAL A 363 -26.65 7.19 -10.75
N GLN A 364 -26.72 8.24 -9.91
CA GLN A 364 -27.82 8.45 -8.99
C GLN A 364 -28.67 9.63 -9.44
N SER A 365 -29.98 9.44 -9.51
CA SER A 365 -30.90 10.50 -9.92
C SER A 365 -31.12 11.54 -8.83
N ASN A 366 -31.13 12.82 -9.19
CA ASN A 366 -31.59 13.93 -8.33
C ASN A 366 -33.08 13.87 -8.00
N GLU A 367 -33.90 13.25 -8.84
CA GLU A 367 -35.37 13.31 -8.77
C GLU A 367 -36.01 12.15 -8.01
N GLY A 368 -35.30 11.35 -7.24
CA GLY A 368 -35.97 10.25 -6.57
C GLY A 368 -35.09 9.21 -5.90
N TRP A 369 -33.84 9.50 -5.65
CA TRP A 369 -32.93 8.62 -4.92
C TRP A 369 -32.78 7.22 -5.56
N GLY A 370 -32.82 7.16 -6.88
CA GLY A 370 -32.67 5.91 -7.62
C GLY A 370 -31.33 5.80 -8.32
N TRP A 371 -30.76 4.60 -8.30
CA TRP A 371 -29.57 4.23 -9.05
C TRP A 371 -29.92 3.66 -10.42
N GLY A 372 -29.10 3.95 -11.42
CA GLY A 372 -29.21 3.46 -12.80
C GLY A 372 -27.84 3.49 -13.48
N PHE A 373 -27.83 3.23 -14.79
CA PHE A 373 -26.58 3.16 -15.54
C PHE A 373 -26.68 3.90 -16.87
N VAL A 374 -25.62 4.60 -17.22
CA VAL A 374 -25.44 5.30 -18.50
C VAL A 374 -24.25 4.72 -19.26
N ASN A 375 -24.33 4.72 -20.58
CA ASN A 375 -23.20 4.29 -21.43
C ASN A 375 -22.23 5.45 -21.71
N GLU A 376 -21.13 5.15 -22.42
CA GLU A 376 -20.10 6.10 -22.82
C GLU A 376 -20.58 7.22 -23.76
N ASN A 377 -21.80 7.13 -24.32
CA ASN A 377 -22.45 8.19 -25.09
C ASN A 377 -23.37 9.06 -24.22
N GLY A 378 -23.45 8.81 -22.91
CA GLY A 378 -24.36 9.50 -22.00
C GLY A 378 -25.83 9.05 -22.10
N GLU A 379 -26.08 7.93 -22.79
CA GLU A 379 -27.42 7.38 -22.92
C GLU A 379 -27.75 6.51 -21.68
N GLU A 380 -28.93 6.75 -21.10
CA GLU A 380 -29.41 5.94 -19.96
C GLU A 380 -29.85 4.56 -20.47
N ILE A 381 -29.07 3.55 -20.17
CA ILE A 381 -29.33 2.15 -20.53
C ILE A 381 -30.24 1.50 -19.48
N ILE A 382 -29.94 1.77 -18.21
CA ILE A 382 -30.75 1.29 -17.09
C ILE A 382 -31.28 2.51 -16.35
N PRO A 383 -32.62 2.73 -16.36
CA PRO A 383 -33.23 3.87 -15.67
C PRO A 383 -32.91 3.89 -14.18
N CYS A 384 -32.80 5.10 -13.64
CA CYS A 384 -32.57 5.32 -12.21
C CYS A 384 -33.84 4.93 -11.40
N LYS A 385 -33.99 3.64 -11.13
CA LYS A 385 -35.17 3.07 -10.43
C LYS A 385 -34.80 2.19 -9.24
N TYR A 386 -33.54 1.81 -9.11
CA TYR A 386 -33.09 0.94 -8.04
C TYR A 386 -32.74 1.73 -6.79
N ILE A 387 -33.06 1.18 -5.62
CA ILE A 387 -32.73 1.77 -4.31
C ILE A 387 -31.22 1.78 -4.10
N ASP A 388 -30.56 0.72 -4.62
CA ASP A 388 -29.11 0.52 -4.54
C ASP A 388 -28.65 -0.30 -5.76
N ALA A 389 -27.39 -0.10 -6.17
CA ALA A 389 -26.79 -0.85 -7.27
C ALA A 389 -25.27 -0.85 -7.13
N ASP A 390 -24.64 -1.94 -7.53
CA ASP A 390 -23.18 -2.05 -7.63
C ASP A 390 -22.74 -1.98 -9.10
N ASP A 391 -21.45 -1.73 -9.29
CA ASP A 391 -20.82 -1.82 -10.61
C ASP A 391 -20.99 -3.20 -11.26
N PHE A 392 -20.88 -3.22 -12.58
CA PHE A 392 -20.90 -4.47 -13.32
C PHE A 392 -19.66 -5.31 -12.99
N PHE A 393 -19.89 -6.53 -12.56
CA PHE A 393 -18.85 -7.52 -12.37
C PHE A 393 -19.24 -8.81 -13.11
N ASP A 394 -18.33 -9.30 -13.96
CA ASP A 394 -18.52 -10.55 -14.71
C ASP A 394 -19.81 -10.56 -15.57
N GLY A 395 -20.21 -9.36 -16.08
CA GLY A 395 -21.34 -9.14 -16.99
C GLY A 395 -22.68 -8.88 -16.33
N LEU A 396 -22.77 -8.90 -15.01
CA LEU A 396 -23.97 -8.62 -14.23
C LEU A 396 -23.72 -7.55 -13.16
N ALA A 397 -24.70 -6.68 -12.94
CA ALA A 397 -24.74 -5.75 -11.84
C ALA A 397 -25.77 -6.18 -10.80
N ARG A 398 -25.39 -6.19 -9.53
CA ARG A 398 -26.32 -6.41 -8.43
C ARG A 398 -27.15 -5.16 -8.22
N VAL A 399 -28.46 -5.30 -8.12
CA VAL A 399 -29.40 -4.20 -7.95
C VAL A 399 -30.41 -4.49 -6.86
N HIS A 400 -30.82 -3.46 -6.12
CA HIS A 400 -31.82 -3.55 -5.08
C HIS A 400 -33.06 -2.74 -5.43
N SER A 401 -34.20 -3.40 -5.50
CA SER A 401 -35.52 -2.77 -5.66
C SER A 401 -36.32 -2.83 -4.35
N LYS A 402 -37.57 -2.33 -4.38
CA LYS A 402 -38.50 -2.50 -3.26
C LYS A 402 -38.87 -3.95 -2.96
N GLU A 403 -38.65 -4.83 -3.91
CA GLU A 403 -38.96 -6.26 -3.80
C GLU A 403 -37.79 -7.07 -3.26
N GLY A 404 -36.58 -6.50 -3.27
CA GLY A 404 -35.34 -7.10 -2.80
C GLY A 404 -34.19 -6.96 -3.78
N TRP A 405 -33.16 -7.78 -3.59
CA TRP A 405 -31.98 -7.88 -4.42
C TRP A 405 -32.18 -8.78 -5.63
N GLY A 406 -31.59 -8.42 -6.75
CA GLY A 406 -31.54 -9.16 -8.01
C GLY A 406 -30.34 -8.74 -8.85
N PHE A 407 -30.32 -9.16 -10.12
CA PHE A 407 -29.20 -8.88 -11.02
C PHE A 407 -29.68 -8.50 -12.42
N VAL A 408 -29.02 -7.52 -13.00
CA VAL A 408 -29.29 -7.04 -14.36
C VAL A 408 -28.06 -7.23 -15.24
N ASN A 409 -28.30 -7.46 -16.54
CA ASN A 409 -27.23 -7.45 -17.54
C ASN A 409 -26.99 -6.02 -18.07
N LYS A 410 -25.98 -5.85 -18.92
CA LYS A 410 -25.63 -4.56 -19.53
C LYS A 410 -26.69 -3.97 -20.46
N ASP A 411 -27.61 -4.78 -20.95
CA ASP A 411 -28.73 -4.34 -21.77
C ASP A 411 -29.93 -3.88 -20.92
N GLY A 412 -29.83 -3.95 -19.59
CA GLY A 412 -30.85 -3.56 -18.63
C GLY A 412 -31.92 -4.63 -18.39
N GLU A 413 -31.71 -5.85 -18.86
CA GLU A 413 -32.59 -6.97 -18.59
C GLU A 413 -32.34 -7.54 -17.21
N GLU A 414 -33.41 -7.74 -16.42
CA GLU A 414 -33.33 -8.46 -15.16
C GLU A 414 -33.16 -9.96 -15.43
N ILE A 415 -31.91 -10.43 -15.39
CA ILE A 415 -31.59 -11.84 -15.54
C ILE A 415 -32.06 -12.62 -14.31
N ILE A 416 -31.84 -12.02 -13.14
CA ILE A 416 -32.29 -12.57 -11.87
C ILE A 416 -33.21 -11.54 -11.22
N PRO A 417 -34.52 -11.85 -11.11
CA PRO A 417 -35.52 -10.93 -10.57
C PRO A 417 -35.18 -10.49 -9.13
N CYS A 418 -35.47 -9.23 -8.81
CA CYS A 418 -35.32 -8.67 -7.49
C CYS A 418 -36.29 -9.33 -6.50
N LYS A 419 -35.86 -10.37 -5.81
CA LYS A 419 -36.69 -11.15 -4.87
C LYS A 419 -35.97 -11.60 -3.61
N TYR A 420 -34.63 -11.48 -3.59
CA TYR A 420 -33.84 -11.93 -2.48
C TYR A 420 -33.75 -10.85 -1.40
N LYS A 421 -33.74 -11.28 -0.11
CA LYS A 421 -33.57 -10.37 1.02
C LYS A 421 -32.16 -9.79 1.04
N ASP A 422 -31.21 -10.59 0.56
CA ASP A 422 -29.79 -10.23 0.46
C ASP A 422 -29.15 -11.04 -0.67
N ALA A 423 -28.10 -10.49 -1.28
CA ALA A 423 -27.33 -11.15 -2.32
C ALA A 423 -25.91 -10.59 -2.33
N ASP A 424 -24.93 -11.43 -2.58
CA ASP A 424 -23.54 -10.99 -2.82
C ASP A 424 -23.30 -10.87 -4.35
N ALA A 425 -22.23 -10.17 -4.71
CA ALA A 425 -21.74 -10.17 -6.09
C ALA A 425 -21.32 -11.59 -6.52
N PHE A 426 -21.35 -11.83 -7.83
CA PHE A 426 -20.86 -13.10 -8.36
C PHE A 426 -19.36 -13.27 -8.09
N SER A 427 -18.98 -14.44 -7.61
CA SER A 427 -17.60 -14.86 -7.46
C SER A 427 -17.48 -16.31 -7.94
N ASP A 428 -16.51 -16.58 -8.82
CA ASP A 428 -16.30 -17.92 -9.38
C ASP A 428 -17.58 -18.56 -10.00
N GLY A 429 -18.45 -17.74 -10.59
CA GLY A 429 -19.67 -18.17 -11.27
C GLY A 429 -20.89 -18.39 -10.38
N LEU A 430 -20.78 -18.19 -9.08
CA LEU A 430 -21.88 -18.31 -8.11
C LEU A 430 -22.07 -17.02 -7.30
N ALA A 431 -23.31 -16.69 -6.99
CA ALA A 431 -23.68 -15.64 -6.06
C ALA A 431 -24.40 -16.24 -4.84
N ARG A 432 -23.96 -15.87 -3.63
CA ARG A 432 -24.67 -16.21 -2.41
C ARG A 432 -25.92 -15.35 -2.30
N VAL A 433 -27.04 -15.96 -2.02
CA VAL A 433 -28.32 -15.25 -1.92
C VAL A 433 -29.10 -15.69 -0.68
N HIS A 434 -29.89 -14.76 -0.11
CA HIS A 434 -30.77 -15.02 1.01
C HIS A 434 -32.24 -14.88 0.59
N SER A 435 -32.95 -15.96 0.53
CA SER A 435 -34.38 -15.99 0.28
C SER A 435 -35.21 -15.93 1.59
N LYS A 436 -36.51 -16.12 1.48
CA LYS A 436 -37.39 -16.29 2.67
C LYS A 436 -37.12 -17.61 3.40
N GLU A 437 -36.58 -18.60 2.71
CA GLU A 437 -36.32 -19.95 3.22
C GLU A 437 -34.94 -20.10 3.85
N GLY A 438 -34.00 -19.21 3.51
CA GLY A 438 -32.64 -19.20 4.02
C GLY A 438 -31.61 -18.79 2.98
N TRP A 439 -30.37 -19.09 3.28
CA TRP A 439 -29.21 -18.86 2.41
C TRP A 439 -28.99 -20.01 1.43
N GLY A 440 -28.57 -19.71 0.22
CA GLY A 440 -28.19 -20.61 -0.83
C GLY A 440 -27.32 -19.93 -1.87
N PHE A 441 -27.11 -20.59 -3.02
CA PHE A 441 -26.27 -20.07 -4.09
C PHE A 441 -26.93 -20.27 -5.44
N ILE A 442 -26.81 -19.26 -6.29
CA ILE A 442 -27.32 -19.25 -7.66
C ILE A 442 -26.20 -19.09 -8.67
N ASN A 443 -26.40 -19.61 -9.88
CA ASN A 443 -25.54 -19.31 -11.02
C ASN A 443 -26.01 -18.03 -11.74
N LYS A 444 -25.29 -17.60 -12.78
CA LYS A 444 -25.59 -16.40 -13.58
C LYS A 444 -26.91 -16.46 -14.34
N ASP A 445 -27.45 -17.64 -14.58
CA ASP A 445 -28.75 -17.83 -15.20
C ASP A 445 -29.91 -17.78 -14.18
N GLY A 446 -29.58 -17.59 -12.89
CA GLY A 446 -30.54 -17.54 -11.78
C GLY A 446 -31.02 -18.90 -11.30
N GLU A 447 -30.38 -19.99 -11.73
CA GLU A 447 -30.66 -21.32 -11.24
C GLU A 447 -30.06 -21.55 -9.85
N GLU A 448 -30.85 -22.07 -8.93
CA GLU A 448 -30.35 -22.45 -7.59
C GLU A 448 -29.49 -23.71 -7.70
N ILE A 449 -28.18 -23.52 -7.66
CA ILE A 449 -27.23 -24.63 -7.60
C ILE A 449 -27.23 -25.22 -6.18
N ILE A 450 -27.26 -24.36 -5.18
CA ILE A 450 -27.41 -24.75 -3.78
C ILE A 450 -28.71 -24.13 -3.27
N PRO A 451 -29.74 -24.96 -2.95
CA PRO A 451 -31.03 -24.47 -2.54
C PRO A 451 -30.95 -23.55 -1.32
N CYS A 452 -31.79 -22.51 -1.32
CA CYS A 452 -31.90 -21.56 -0.21
C CYS A 452 -32.56 -22.23 1.01
N LYS A 453 -31.82 -23.02 1.76
CA LYS A 453 -32.29 -23.78 2.94
C LYS A 453 -31.46 -23.60 4.19
N TYR A 454 -30.29 -23.01 4.06
CA TYR A 454 -29.36 -22.88 5.18
C TYR A 454 -29.68 -21.67 6.04
N LYS A 455 -29.53 -21.83 7.35
CA LYS A 455 -29.68 -20.74 8.32
C LYS A 455 -28.60 -19.68 8.11
N TYR A 456 -27.41 -20.12 7.71
CA TYR A 456 -26.25 -19.31 7.40
C TYR A 456 -25.43 -19.99 6.30
N ALA A 457 -24.76 -19.20 5.49
CA ALA A 457 -23.77 -19.68 4.52
C ALA A 457 -22.69 -18.59 4.35
N ASP A 458 -21.45 -19.00 4.22
CA ASP A 458 -20.34 -18.13 3.87
C ASP A 458 -20.10 -18.15 2.35
N ALA A 459 -19.35 -17.19 1.85
CA ALA A 459 -18.85 -17.22 0.47
C ALA A 459 -17.93 -18.45 0.28
N PHE A 460 -17.77 -18.86 -0.97
CA PHE A 460 -16.85 -19.93 -1.31
C PHE A 460 -15.40 -19.51 -1.03
N SER A 461 -14.68 -20.40 -0.37
CA SER A 461 -13.24 -20.28 -0.16
C SER A 461 -12.61 -21.64 -0.49
N TYR A 462 -11.63 -21.67 -1.39
CA TYR A 462 -10.93 -22.90 -1.82
C TYR A 462 -11.86 -24.06 -2.24
N GLY A 463 -12.98 -23.74 -2.91
CA GLY A 463 -13.92 -24.70 -3.46
C GLY A 463 -14.97 -25.21 -2.46
N LEU A 464 -14.94 -24.76 -1.22
CA LEU A 464 -15.92 -25.10 -0.18
C LEU A 464 -16.59 -23.85 0.39
N ALA A 465 -17.86 -23.94 0.68
CA ALA A 465 -18.59 -22.92 1.45
C ALA A 465 -19.05 -23.54 2.78
N ARG A 466 -18.75 -22.87 3.89
CA ARG A 466 -19.26 -23.25 5.20
C ARG A 466 -20.74 -22.90 5.30
N VAL A 467 -21.54 -23.84 5.72
CA VAL A 467 -23.00 -23.67 5.81
C VAL A 467 -23.52 -24.15 7.14
N GLN A 468 -24.60 -23.52 7.64
CA GLN A 468 -25.29 -23.92 8.84
C GLN A 468 -26.71 -24.38 8.50
N SER A 469 -27.01 -25.63 8.75
CA SER A 469 -28.37 -26.18 8.71
C SER A 469 -29.03 -26.13 10.09
N LYS A 470 -30.20 -26.79 10.24
CA LYS A 470 -30.84 -26.99 11.54
C LYS A 470 -30.09 -28.01 12.40
N GLU A 471 -29.30 -28.87 11.78
CA GLU A 471 -28.57 -29.96 12.42
C GLU A 471 -27.17 -29.52 12.87
N GLY A 472 -26.65 -28.43 12.37
CA GLY A 472 -25.35 -27.88 12.70
C GLY A 472 -24.61 -27.29 11.50
N TRP A 473 -23.30 -27.08 11.68
CA TRP A 473 -22.38 -26.60 10.67
C TRP A 473 -21.81 -27.74 9.83
N GLY A 474 -21.56 -27.46 8.56
CA GLY A 474 -20.94 -28.34 7.58
C GLY A 474 -20.41 -27.55 6.38
N PHE A 475 -20.02 -28.27 5.33
CA PHE A 475 -19.42 -27.63 4.14
C PHE A 475 -20.00 -28.25 2.86
N VAL A 476 -20.22 -27.37 1.90
CA VAL A 476 -20.72 -27.73 0.55
C VAL A 476 -19.71 -27.33 -0.51
N ASN A 477 -19.64 -28.10 -1.60
CA ASN A 477 -18.86 -27.73 -2.79
C ASN A 477 -19.70 -26.88 -3.75
N LYS A 478 -19.08 -26.39 -4.83
CA LYS A 478 -19.73 -25.56 -5.87
C LYS A 478 -20.84 -26.29 -6.65
N ASP A 479 -20.85 -27.63 -6.65
CA ASP A 479 -21.89 -28.44 -7.28
C ASP A 479 -23.10 -28.66 -6.36
N GLY A 480 -23.08 -28.14 -5.13
CA GLY A 480 -24.14 -28.27 -4.13
C GLY A 480 -24.10 -29.56 -3.32
N GLU A 481 -23.02 -30.33 -3.41
CA GLU A 481 -22.84 -31.54 -2.63
C GLU A 481 -22.35 -31.20 -1.23
N GLU A 482 -22.97 -31.75 -0.20
CA GLU A 482 -22.45 -31.70 1.17
C GLU A 482 -21.23 -32.62 1.30
N ILE A 483 -20.04 -32.04 1.15
CA ILE A 483 -18.79 -32.78 1.32
C ILE A 483 -18.57 -33.12 2.79
N ILE A 484 -18.90 -32.19 3.65
CA ILE A 484 -18.85 -32.36 5.11
C ILE A 484 -20.25 -32.10 5.64
N SER A 485 -20.90 -33.15 6.14
CA SER A 485 -22.29 -33.07 6.58
C SER A 485 -22.48 -32.11 7.75
N CYS A 486 -23.62 -31.39 7.73
CA CYS A 486 -24.01 -30.45 8.76
C CYS A 486 -24.33 -31.14 10.09
N LYS A 487 -23.33 -31.31 10.93
CA LYS A 487 -23.48 -32.02 12.24
C LYS A 487 -22.68 -31.38 13.36
N TYR A 488 -21.85 -30.41 13.05
CA TYR A 488 -20.95 -29.79 14.02
C TYR A 488 -21.63 -28.64 14.76
N GLU A 489 -21.34 -28.52 16.07
CA GLU A 489 -21.86 -27.44 16.92
C GLU A 489 -21.35 -26.07 16.46
N ASP A 490 -20.10 -26.05 16.01
CA ASP A 490 -19.40 -24.90 15.41
C ASP A 490 -18.37 -25.38 14.40
N ALA A 491 -17.91 -24.51 13.51
CA ALA A 491 -16.89 -24.81 12.51
C ALA A 491 -16.13 -23.55 12.15
N ASP A 492 -14.84 -23.64 11.96
CA ASP A 492 -14.00 -22.59 11.42
C ASP A 492 -13.83 -22.75 9.91
N TYR A 493 -13.16 -21.79 9.27
CA TYR A 493 -12.92 -21.79 7.81
C TYR A 493 -11.76 -22.70 7.45
N PHE A 494 -11.73 -23.15 6.20
CA PHE A 494 -10.48 -23.54 5.57
C PHE A 494 -9.75 -22.28 5.14
N TRP A 495 -8.74 -21.88 5.91
CA TRP A 495 -7.94 -20.67 5.64
C TRP A 495 -7.09 -20.80 4.38
N PHE A 496 -6.53 -19.68 3.92
CA PHE A 496 -5.64 -19.63 2.77
C PHE A 496 -4.47 -20.61 2.95
N GLY A 497 -4.34 -21.58 2.03
CA GLY A 497 -3.28 -22.60 2.09
C GLY A 497 -3.54 -23.78 3.04
N ALA A 498 -4.53 -23.69 3.95
CA ALA A 498 -4.80 -24.76 4.92
C ALA A 498 -5.55 -25.95 4.27
N GLU A 499 -5.05 -27.15 4.52
CA GLU A 499 -5.71 -28.41 4.15
C GLU A 499 -6.69 -28.88 5.23
N THR A 500 -6.73 -28.21 6.38
CA THR A 500 -7.52 -28.57 7.55
C THR A 500 -8.33 -27.39 8.06
N ALA A 501 -9.39 -27.69 8.82
CA ALA A 501 -10.21 -26.72 9.54
C ALA A 501 -10.58 -27.28 10.91
N GLU A 502 -10.80 -26.42 11.89
CA GLU A 502 -11.29 -26.79 13.19
C GLU A 502 -12.82 -26.84 13.21
N VAL A 503 -13.38 -27.88 13.82
CA VAL A 503 -14.81 -28.04 14.00
C VAL A 503 -15.12 -28.51 15.42
N LYS A 504 -16.26 -28.09 15.97
CA LYS A 504 -16.66 -28.47 17.32
C LYS A 504 -17.65 -29.62 17.28
N LEU A 505 -17.29 -30.74 17.94
CA LEU A 505 -18.11 -31.92 18.03
C LEU A 505 -18.17 -32.43 19.49
N ASN A 506 -19.37 -32.60 20.05
CA ASN A 506 -19.60 -33.01 21.42
C ASN A 506 -18.89 -32.15 22.50
N GLY A 507 -18.81 -30.84 22.23
CA GLY A 507 -18.17 -29.85 23.10
C GLY A 507 -16.65 -29.71 22.94
N GLU A 508 -16.01 -30.54 22.12
CA GLU A 508 -14.56 -30.54 21.87
C GLU A 508 -14.26 -30.04 20.46
N TRP A 509 -13.19 -29.24 20.31
CA TRP A 509 -12.66 -28.85 19.03
C TRP A 509 -11.78 -29.98 18.48
N ILE A 510 -11.97 -30.32 17.21
CA ILE A 510 -11.21 -31.34 16.49
C ILE A 510 -10.83 -30.80 15.12
N THR A 511 -9.67 -31.18 14.64
CA THR A 511 -9.17 -30.83 13.30
C THR A 511 -9.69 -31.83 12.26
N ILE A 512 -10.21 -31.34 11.15
CA ILE A 512 -10.67 -32.16 10.02
C ILE A 512 -10.02 -31.72 8.71
N ASP A 513 -9.84 -32.65 7.78
CA ASP A 513 -9.44 -32.36 6.42
C ASP A 513 -10.64 -31.94 5.53
N LYS A 514 -10.38 -31.50 4.29
CA LYS A 514 -11.40 -31.09 3.31
C LYS A 514 -12.42 -32.19 2.94
N THR A 515 -12.18 -33.45 3.33
CA THR A 515 -13.13 -34.56 3.19
C THR A 515 -13.99 -34.79 4.44
N GLY A 516 -13.74 -34.04 5.52
CA GLY A 516 -14.39 -34.18 6.83
C GLY A 516 -13.86 -35.33 7.68
N LYS A 517 -12.69 -35.88 7.33
CA LYS A 517 -12.02 -36.88 8.14
C LYS A 517 -11.20 -36.17 9.20
N GLN A 518 -11.32 -36.66 10.44
CA GLN A 518 -10.51 -36.15 11.54
C GLN A 518 -9.03 -36.44 11.28
N VAL A 519 -8.22 -35.40 11.39
CA VAL A 519 -6.76 -35.48 11.37
C VAL A 519 -6.34 -35.57 12.85
N THR A 520 -5.64 -36.64 13.20
CA THR A 520 -4.94 -36.75 14.48
C THR A 520 -3.52 -36.29 14.24
N GLU A 521 -3.04 -35.36 15.06
CA GLU A 521 -1.62 -34.96 15.11
C GLU A 521 -0.68 -36.16 15.20
#